data_139764f15a56a21d979fbf4ac2d52359
#
_entry.id   139764f15a56a21d979fbf4ac2d52359
#
_cell.length_a   1.000
_cell.length_b   1.000
_cell.length_c   1.000
_cell.angle_alpha   90.00
_cell.angle_beta   90.00
_cell.angle_gamma   90.00
#
_symmetry.space_group_name_H-M   'P 1'
#
loop_
_entity.id
_entity.type
_entity.pdbx_description
1 polymer ?
#
loop_
_entity_poly.entity_id
_entity_poly.type
_entity_poly.pdbx_seq_one_letter_code
_entity_poly.pdbx_strand_id
1 'polypeptide(L)'
;MTPFGAKVRAYREERSLTLKAMARDLEISEAYLSSLEHGYRGRPSEALVVQVCEYFNLIWDDYEEMHRLAALSHPKVTVDTSGLTPAHTELANTLAEKLRGLSDQDAAAILARLRGDLF
;
A
#
# COMPACT_ATOMS: atom_id res chain seq x y z
N MET A 1 7.60 3.39 1.69
CA MET A 1 7.10 2.28 0.84
C MET A 1 5.62 2.05 1.13
N THR A 2 4.84 1.74 0.12
CA THR A 2 3.40 1.49 0.29
C THR A 2 3.13 0.02 0.62
N PRO A 3 1.94 -0.32 1.14
CA PRO A 3 1.58 -1.72 1.35
C PRO A 3 1.67 -2.56 0.07
N PHE A 4 1.22 -2.02 -1.06
CA PHE A 4 1.34 -2.70 -2.35
C PHE A 4 2.82 -2.89 -2.73
N GLY A 5 3.61 -1.83 -2.62
CA GLY A 5 5.04 -1.88 -2.96
C GLY A 5 5.82 -2.87 -2.09
N ALA A 6 5.53 -2.91 -0.79
CA ALA A 6 6.17 -3.85 0.12
C ALA A 6 5.86 -5.31 -0.27
N LYS A 7 4.61 -5.57 -0.67
CA LYS A 7 4.20 -6.91 -1.10
C LYS A 7 4.85 -7.30 -2.43
N VAL A 8 4.92 -6.37 -3.37
CA VAL A 8 5.64 -6.59 -4.64
C VAL A 8 7.09 -6.97 -4.39
N ARG A 9 7.75 -6.22 -3.51
CA ARG A 9 9.15 -6.52 -3.15
C ARG A 9 9.27 -7.90 -2.52
N ALA A 10 8.36 -8.29 -1.63
CA ALA A 10 8.37 -9.60 -1.01
C ALA A 10 8.24 -10.71 -2.05
N TYR A 11 7.34 -10.57 -3.01
CA TYR A 11 7.20 -11.54 -4.09
C TYR A 11 8.45 -11.63 -4.96
N ARG A 12 9.11 -10.47 -5.24
CA ARG A 12 10.38 -10.48 -5.99
C ARG A 12 11.46 -11.23 -5.22
N GLU A 13 11.59 -10.95 -3.93
CA GLU A 13 12.62 -11.58 -3.08
C GLU A 13 12.43 -13.09 -3.00
N GLU A 14 11.20 -13.56 -2.86
CA GLU A 14 10.89 -14.99 -2.87
C GLU A 14 11.34 -15.67 -4.15
N ARG A 15 11.33 -14.95 -5.26
CA ARG A 15 11.66 -15.47 -6.59
C ARG A 15 13.08 -15.11 -7.04
N SER A 16 13.85 -14.50 -6.16
CA SER A 16 15.20 -14.01 -6.47
C SER A 16 15.23 -13.10 -7.71
N LEU A 17 14.18 -12.27 -7.85
CA LEU A 17 14.07 -11.32 -8.95
C LEU A 17 14.51 -9.93 -8.52
N THR A 18 15.35 -9.32 -9.34
CA THR A 18 15.78 -7.94 -9.12
C THR A 18 14.70 -6.97 -9.62
N LEU A 19 14.74 -5.74 -9.10
CA LEU A 19 13.89 -4.67 -9.61
C LEU A 19 14.10 -4.49 -11.13
N LYS A 20 15.36 -4.53 -11.55
CA LYS A 20 15.74 -4.39 -12.96
C LYS A 20 15.10 -5.47 -13.84
N ALA A 21 15.16 -6.74 -13.41
CA ALA A 21 14.61 -7.85 -14.15
C ALA A 21 13.09 -7.73 -14.28
N MET A 22 12.41 -7.40 -13.18
CA MET A 22 10.95 -7.22 -13.19
C MET A 22 10.53 -6.05 -14.08
N ALA A 23 11.24 -4.92 -13.97
CA ALA A 23 10.94 -3.75 -14.81
C ALA A 23 11.07 -4.09 -16.29
N ARG A 24 12.14 -4.79 -16.65
CA ARG A 24 12.34 -5.24 -18.04
C ARG A 24 11.21 -6.13 -18.52
N ASP A 25 10.82 -7.10 -17.69
CA ASP A 25 9.77 -8.07 -18.06
C ASP A 25 8.39 -7.38 -18.21
N LEU A 26 8.14 -6.35 -17.42
CA LEU A 26 6.90 -5.58 -17.51
C LEU A 26 6.96 -4.44 -18.53
N GLU A 27 8.12 -4.26 -19.17
CA GLU A 27 8.35 -3.21 -20.17
C GLU A 27 8.14 -1.80 -19.60
N ILE A 28 8.61 -1.60 -18.35
CA ILE A 28 8.61 -0.29 -17.69
C ILE A 28 10.02 0.03 -17.22
N SER A 29 10.27 1.29 -16.89
CA SER A 29 11.58 1.70 -16.38
C SER A 29 11.78 1.26 -14.93
N GLU A 30 13.03 1.05 -14.54
CA GLU A 30 13.36 0.76 -13.13
C GLU A 30 12.93 1.90 -12.22
N ALA A 31 13.13 3.14 -12.67
CA ALA A 31 12.73 4.32 -11.91
C ALA A 31 11.23 4.37 -11.67
N TYR A 32 10.43 4.00 -12.68
CA TYR A 32 8.98 3.95 -12.56
C TYR A 32 8.55 2.87 -11.55
N LEU A 33 9.09 1.67 -11.68
CA LEU A 33 8.76 0.57 -10.75
C LEU A 33 9.17 0.91 -9.32
N SER A 34 10.36 1.48 -9.13
CA SER A 34 10.80 1.94 -7.82
C SER A 34 9.87 3.00 -7.24
N SER A 35 9.47 3.99 -8.05
CA SER A 35 8.53 5.04 -7.63
C SER A 35 7.19 4.46 -7.20
N LEU A 36 6.72 3.43 -7.90
CA LEU A 36 5.49 2.73 -7.56
C LEU A 36 5.58 2.02 -6.22
N GLU A 37 6.68 1.34 -5.97
CA GLU A 37 6.89 0.65 -4.69
C GLU A 37 6.91 1.63 -3.52
N HIS A 38 7.47 2.83 -3.73
CA HIS A 38 7.59 3.85 -2.68
C HIS A 38 6.39 4.80 -2.59
N GLY A 39 5.46 4.71 -3.52
CA GLY A 39 4.26 5.54 -3.51
C GLY A 39 4.42 6.94 -4.08
N TYR A 40 5.53 7.26 -4.73
CA TYR A 40 5.77 8.59 -5.29
C TYR A 40 4.88 8.90 -6.50
N ARG A 41 4.32 7.88 -7.12
CA ARG A 41 3.41 8.01 -8.26
C ARG A 41 1.95 7.86 -7.88
N GLY A 42 1.66 7.91 -6.58
CA GLY A 42 0.33 7.69 -6.09
C GLY A 42 -0.02 6.20 -6.03
N ARG A 43 -1.31 5.91 -6.04
CA ARG A 43 -1.82 4.55 -6.01
C ARG A 43 -1.60 3.87 -7.37
N PRO A 44 -1.23 2.58 -7.41
CA PRO A 44 -1.10 1.87 -8.69
C PRO A 44 -2.45 1.78 -9.41
N SER A 45 -2.43 1.87 -10.74
CA SER A 45 -3.63 1.70 -11.54
C SER A 45 -4.11 0.25 -11.49
N GLU A 46 -5.40 0.04 -11.74
CA GLU A 46 -5.98 -1.30 -11.78
C GLU A 46 -5.27 -2.16 -12.84
N ALA A 47 -4.99 -1.60 -14.01
CA ALA A 47 -4.30 -2.30 -15.07
C ALA A 47 -2.92 -2.80 -14.63
N LEU A 48 -2.18 -1.97 -13.90
CA LEU A 48 -0.87 -2.35 -13.39
C LEU A 48 -0.97 -3.45 -12.34
N VAL A 49 -1.96 -3.36 -11.44
CA VAL A 49 -2.18 -4.40 -10.43
C VAL A 49 -2.44 -5.74 -11.11
N VAL A 50 -3.26 -5.77 -12.15
CA VAL A 50 -3.54 -6.98 -12.93
C VAL A 50 -2.26 -7.52 -13.56
N GLN A 51 -1.45 -6.65 -14.18
CA GLN A 51 -0.17 -7.05 -14.78
C GLN A 51 0.78 -7.66 -13.76
N VAL A 52 0.87 -7.07 -12.57
CA VAL A 52 1.72 -7.59 -11.49
C VAL A 52 1.22 -8.95 -11.03
N CYS A 53 -0.08 -9.11 -10.86
CA CYS A 53 -0.66 -10.40 -10.47
C CYS A 53 -0.39 -11.47 -11.51
N GLU A 54 -0.54 -11.15 -12.79
CA GLU A 54 -0.22 -12.08 -13.88
C GLU A 54 1.26 -12.44 -13.90
N TYR A 55 2.12 -11.45 -13.68
CA TYR A 55 3.56 -11.65 -13.68
C TYR A 55 3.99 -12.66 -12.61
N PHE A 56 3.40 -12.58 -11.41
CA PHE A 56 3.71 -13.48 -10.30
C PHE A 56 2.80 -14.72 -10.27
N ASN A 57 1.91 -14.88 -11.22
CA ASN A 57 0.93 -15.99 -11.27
C ASN A 57 0.05 -16.06 -10.02
N LEU A 58 -0.40 -14.90 -9.54
CA LEU A 58 -1.26 -14.83 -8.37
C LEU A 58 -2.71 -15.09 -8.75
N ILE A 59 -3.38 -15.94 -7.97
CA ILE A 59 -4.78 -16.32 -8.18
C ILE A 59 -5.52 -16.29 -6.83
N TRP A 60 -6.86 -16.29 -6.89
CA TRP A 60 -7.73 -16.39 -5.73
C TRP A 60 -7.41 -15.34 -4.65
N ASP A 61 -7.14 -15.77 -3.42
CA ASP A 61 -6.92 -14.90 -2.27
C ASP A 61 -5.72 -13.97 -2.46
N ASP A 62 -4.66 -14.43 -3.10
CA ASP A 62 -3.47 -13.61 -3.36
C ASP A 62 -3.77 -12.50 -4.36
N TYR A 63 -4.59 -12.79 -5.36
CA TYR A 63 -5.05 -11.78 -6.32
C TYR A 63 -5.89 -10.72 -5.63
N GLU A 64 -6.86 -11.14 -4.82
CA GLU A 64 -7.71 -10.22 -4.06
C GLU A 64 -6.91 -9.38 -3.08
N GLU A 65 -5.94 -9.99 -2.40
CA GLU A 65 -5.05 -9.30 -1.46
C GLU A 65 -4.27 -8.18 -2.16
N MET A 66 -3.74 -8.43 -3.36
CA MET A 66 -3.00 -7.40 -4.09
C MET A 66 -3.88 -6.21 -4.45
N HIS A 67 -5.12 -6.47 -4.85
CA HIS A 67 -6.08 -5.40 -5.13
C HIS A 67 -6.42 -4.60 -3.86
N ARG A 68 -6.59 -5.29 -2.74
CA ARG A 68 -6.85 -4.66 -1.45
C ARG A 68 -5.68 -3.76 -1.03
N LEU A 69 -4.45 -4.27 -1.14
CA LEU A 69 -3.25 -3.51 -0.80
C LEU A 69 -3.06 -2.30 -1.71
N ALA A 70 -3.37 -2.44 -3.00
CA ALA A 70 -3.32 -1.32 -3.93
C ALA A 70 -4.28 -0.20 -3.52
N ALA A 71 -5.48 -0.55 -3.09
CA ALA A 71 -6.46 0.42 -2.61
C ALA A 71 -5.97 1.16 -1.34
N LEU A 72 -5.13 0.52 -0.53
CA LEU A 72 -4.56 1.08 0.70
C LEU A 72 -3.22 1.77 0.45
N SER A 73 -2.81 1.94 -0.79
CA SER A 73 -1.48 2.46 -1.12
C SER A 73 -1.48 3.89 -1.64
N HIS A 74 -2.55 4.62 -1.40
CA HIS A 74 -2.63 6.04 -1.77
C HIS A 74 -1.83 6.86 -0.74
N PRO A 75 -0.75 7.56 -1.14
CA PRO A 75 0.11 8.27 -0.18
C PRO A 75 -0.53 9.54 0.39
N LYS A 76 -1.54 10.07 -0.27
CA LYS A 76 -2.27 11.25 0.18
C LYS A 76 -3.75 10.92 0.20
N VAL A 77 -4.32 10.83 1.41
CA VAL A 77 -5.75 10.54 1.56
C VAL A 77 -6.46 11.77 2.11
N THR A 78 -7.69 11.98 1.67
CA THR A 78 -8.57 12.99 2.24
C THR A 78 -9.62 12.26 3.08
N VAL A 79 -9.77 12.70 4.33
CA VAL A 79 -10.74 12.12 5.24
C VAL A 79 -11.82 13.17 5.53
N ASP A 80 -13.04 12.86 5.15
CA ASP A 80 -14.20 13.73 5.37
C ASP A 80 -14.98 13.26 6.60
N THR A 81 -15.02 14.10 7.62
CA THR A 81 -15.74 13.80 8.87
C THR A 81 -17.06 14.57 8.99
N SER A 82 -17.53 15.20 7.91
CA SER A 82 -18.81 15.91 7.90
C SER A 82 -19.95 14.99 8.33
N GLY A 83 -20.76 15.45 9.26
CA GLY A 83 -21.90 14.67 9.75
C GLY A 83 -21.55 13.60 10.78
N LEU A 84 -20.29 13.45 11.11
CA LEU A 84 -19.83 12.52 12.17
C LEU A 84 -19.71 13.27 13.50
N THR A 85 -19.30 12.56 14.54
CA THR A 85 -19.20 13.15 15.89
C THR A 85 -17.93 13.99 16.05
N PRO A 86 -17.87 14.87 17.09
CA PRO A 86 -16.63 15.58 17.40
C PRO A 86 -15.42 14.68 17.57
N ALA A 87 -15.62 13.49 18.15
CA ALA A 87 -14.53 12.54 18.34
C ALA A 87 -13.93 12.06 17.00
N HIS A 88 -14.77 11.85 16.00
CA HIS A 88 -14.31 11.47 14.66
C HIS A 88 -13.44 12.57 14.04
N THR A 89 -13.89 13.82 14.15
CA THR A 89 -13.15 14.94 13.59
C THR A 89 -11.82 15.14 14.31
N GLU A 90 -11.83 15.06 15.63
CA GLU A 90 -10.60 15.18 16.42
C GLU A 90 -9.63 14.05 16.10
N LEU A 91 -10.12 12.82 15.96
CA LEU A 91 -9.30 11.66 15.60
C LEU A 91 -8.58 11.89 14.28
N ALA A 92 -9.33 12.30 13.23
CA ALA A 92 -8.74 12.52 11.92
C ALA A 92 -7.67 13.60 11.94
N ASN A 93 -7.94 14.72 12.61
CA ASN A 93 -6.99 15.84 12.69
C ASN A 93 -5.77 15.49 13.54
N THR A 94 -5.95 14.79 14.63
CA THR A 94 -4.84 14.35 15.50
C THR A 94 -3.95 13.38 14.78
N LEU A 95 -4.54 12.44 14.03
CA LEU A 95 -3.78 11.48 13.24
C LEU A 95 -2.94 12.20 12.18
N ALA A 96 -3.54 13.14 11.45
CA ALA A 96 -2.83 13.92 10.44
C ALA A 96 -1.62 14.68 11.04
N GLU A 97 -1.78 15.20 12.26
CA GLU A 97 -0.72 15.94 12.94
C GLU A 97 0.40 15.02 13.45
N LYS A 98 0.04 13.84 13.97
CA LYS A 98 0.99 12.97 14.69
C LYS A 98 1.59 11.86 13.84
N LEU A 99 1.03 11.58 12.67
CA LEU A 99 1.37 10.40 11.88
C LEU A 99 2.87 10.25 11.59
N ARG A 100 3.52 11.36 11.20
CA ARG A 100 4.96 11.32 10.87
C ARG A 100 5.86 11.02 12.05
N GLY A 101 5.38 11.28 13.26
CA GLY A 101 6.13 11.01 14.49
C GLY A 101 5.88 9.62 15.07
N LEU A 102 4.98 8.85 14.51
CA LEU A 102 4.70 7.50 14.99
C LEU A 102 5.79 6.53 14.51
N SER A 103 6.21 5.63 15.41
CA SER A 103 7.06 4.52 15.03
C SER A 103 6.23 3.52 14.20
N ASP A 104 6.91 2.63 13.47
CA ASP A 104 6.24 1.55 12.74
C ASP A 104 5.40 0.69 13.69
N GLN A 105 5.93 0.43 14.88
CA GLN A 105 5.25 -0.37 15.90
C GLN A 105 3.96 0.31 16.37
N ASP A 106 4.01 1.60 16.66
CA ASP A 106 2.83 2.35 17.08
C ASP A 106 1.81 2.46 15.97
N ALA A 107 2.25 2.72 14.74
CA ALA A 107 1.36 2.76 13.58
C ALA A 107 0.65 1.42 13.38
N ALA A 108 1.39 0.31 13.50
CA ALA A 108 0.83 -1.04 13.38
C ALA A 108 -0.19 -1.32 14.49
N ALA A 109 0.08 -0.89 15.72
CA ALA A 109 -0.83 -1.07 16.85
C ALA A 109 -2.15 -0.32 16.65
N ILE A 110 -2.07 0.94 16.20
CA ILE A 110 -3.26 1.74 15.91
C ILE A 110 -4.05 1.11 14.76
N LEU A 111 -3.35 0.67 13.72
CA LEU A 111 -3.98 0.02 12.57
C LEU A 111 -4.72 -1.25 12.99
N ALA A 112 -4.11 -2.08 13.84
CA ALA A 112 -4.74 -3.29 14.37
C ALA A 112 -6.01 -2.95 15.15
N ARG A 113 -5.99 -1.89 15.94
CA ARG A 113 -7.16 -1.43 16.67
C ARG A 113 -8.29 -1.03 15.73
N LEU A 114 -7.96 -0.28 14.66
CA LEU A 114 -8.96 0.15 13.67
C LEU A 114 -9.56 -1.03 12.91
N ARG A 115 -8.79 -2.09 12.69
CA ARG A 115 -9.27 -3.32 12.05
C ARG A 115 -10.11 -4.18 12.99
N GLY A 116 -10.10 -3.89 14.28
CA GLY A 116 -10.74 -4.72 15.29
C GLY A 116 -9.92 -5.92 15.72
N ASP A 117 -8.63 -5.95 15.42
CA ASP A 117 -7.75 -7.10 15.72
C ASP A 117 -7.40 -7.21 17.21
N LEU A 118 -7.66 -6.15 18.00
CA LEU A 118 -7.27 -6.06 19.41
C LEU A 118 -8.47 -6.03 20.37
N PHE A 119 -9.48 -6.78 20.07
CA PHE A 119 -10.65 -6.90 20.96
C PHE A 119 -10.73 -8.26 21.58
#